data_ee37f3f7c03849a4e3ea9361da2ae0f9
#
_entry.id   ee37f3f7c03849a4e3ea9361da2ae0f9
#
_cell.length_a   1.000
_cell.length_b   1.000
_cell.length_c   1.000
_cell.angle_alpha   90.00
_cell.angle_beta   90.00
_cell.angle_gamma   90.00
#
_symmetry.space_group_name_H-M   'P 1'
#
loop_
_entity.id
_entity.type
_entity.pdbx_description
1 polymer ?
#
loop_
_entity_poly.entity_id
_entity_poly.type
_entity_poly.pdbx_seq_one_letter_code
_entity_poly.pdbx_strand_id
1 'polypeptide(L)' 'KAKYLAVFNIGDTGDEDVHVDWSALGLPAKCAVQDLWTKKDLGAAQDGKTFAVKPHASGFYKISAQ' A
#
# COMPACT_ATOMS: atom_id res chain seq x y z
N LYS A 1 4.06 -4.83 14.90
CA LYS A 1 4.59 -3.55 14.46
C LYS A 1 3.94 -3.10 13.17
N ALA A 2 3.86 -1.82 12.96
CA ALA A 2 3.27 -1.24 11.77
C ALA A 2 4.29 -0.44 10.98
N LYS A 3 4.12 -0.43 9.68
CA LYS A 3 4.88 0.42 8.77
C LYS A 3 3.92 1.36 8.04
N TYR A 4 4.39 2.55 7.76
CA TYR A 4 3.61 3.51 6.99
C TYR A 4 4.19 3.57 5.58
N LEU A 5 3.32 3.53 4.60
CA LEU A 5 3.70 3.48 3.20
C LEU A 5 3.04 4.61 2.43
N ALA A 6 3.84 5.42 1.75
CA ALA A 6 3.33 6.44 0.84
C ALA A 6 3.60 5.98 -0.59
N VAL A 7 2.58 6.04 -1.43
CA VAL A 7 2.65 5.61 -2.82
C VAL A 7 2.27 6.79 -3.70
N PHE A 8 3.10 7.08 -4.70
CA PHE A 8 2.91 8.23 -5.58
C PHE A 8 2.89 7.78 -7.03
N ASN A 9 2.01 8.40 -7.80
CA ASN A 9 2.02 8.27 -9.25
C ASN A 9 2.36 9.63 -9.86
N ILE A 10 3.57 9.77 -10.39
CA ILE A 10 4.04 11.01 -10.99
C ILE A 10 3.82 11.05 -12.51
N GLY A 11 3.22 10.01 -13.07
CA GLY A 11 2.90 9.96 -14.49
C GLY A 11 1.75 10.89 -14.86
N ASP A 12 1.67 11.24 -16.13
CA ASP A 12 0.66 12.16 -16.65
C ASP A 12 -0.56 11.46 -17.19
N THR A 13 -0.46 10.18 -17.50
CA THR A 13 -1.53 9.44 -18.16
C THR A 13 -1.71 8.08 -17.51
N GLY A 14 -2.97 7.73 -17.31
CA GLY A 14 -3.33 6.40 -16.83
C GLY A 14 -2.96 6.15 -15.37
N ASP A 15 -3.62 5.16 -14.80
CA ASP A 15 -3.34 4.72 -13.44
C ASP A 15 -2.06 3.88 -13.44
N GLU A 16 -1.29 3.98 -12.38
CA GLU A 16 -0.11 3.15 -12.18
C GLU A 16 -0.40 2.08 -11.15
N ASP A 17 0.05 0.86 -11.42
CA ASP A 17 -0.01 -0.22 -10.44
C ASP A 17 1.34 -0.31 -9.75
N VAL A 18 1.34 -0.11 -8.45
CA VAL A 18 2.55 -0.18 -7.65
C VAL A 18 2.47 -1.42 -6.79
N HIS A 19 3.36 -2.38 -7.03
CA HIS A 19 3.41 -3.62 -6.26
C HIS A 19 4.42 -3.47 -5.13
N VAL A 20 3.98 -3.81 -3.92
CA VAL A 20 4.81 -3.72 -2.73
C VAL A 20 4.89 -5.09 -2.08
N ASP A 21 6.11 -5.60 -1.92
CA ASP A 21 6.35 -6.86 -1.22
C ASP A 21 6.59 -6.59 0.25
N TRP A 22 5.89 -7.33 1.12
CA TRP A 22 6.07 -7.18 2.57
C TRP A 22 7.49 -7.54 3.01
N SER A 23 8.11 -8.50 2.33
CA SER A 23 9.47 -8.88 2.65
C SER A 23 10.47 -7.75 2.44
N ALA A 24 10.24 -6.92 1.43
CA ALA A 24 11.09 -5.76 1.16
C ALA A 24 11.00 -4.71 2.28
N LEU A 25 9.91 -4.72 3.03
CA LEU A 25 9.70 -3.81 4.16
C LEU A 25 10.07 -4.43 5.50
N GLY A 26 10.55 -5.66 5.48
CA GLY A 26 10.87 -6.38 6.71
C GLY A 26 9.64 -6.86 7.47
N LEU A 27 8.53 -7.05 6.77
CA LEU A 27 7.28 -7.49 7.37
C LEU A 27 7.02 -8.97 7.10
N PRO A 28 6.22 -9.63 7.94
CA PRO A 28 5.85 -11.03 7.69
C PRO A 28 4.94 -11.14 6.46
N ALA A 29 4.71 -12.36 6.01
CA ALA A 29 3.96 -12.62 4.80
C ALA A 29 2.52 -12.10 4.88
N LYS A 30 1.92 -12.13 6.05
CA LYS A 30 0.51 -11.73 6.21
C LYS A 30 0.41 -10.44 6.99
N CYS A 31 -0.13 -9.41 6.34
CA CYS A 31 -0.26 -8.08 6.94
C CYS A 31 -1.64 -7.52 6.68
N ALA A 32 -2.10 -6.69 7.61
CA ALA A 32 -3.32 -5.91 7.43
C ALA A 32 -2.97 -4.54 6.84
N VAL A 33 -3.82 -4.05 5.96
CA VAL A 33 -3.62 -2.79 5.25
C VAL A 33 -4.76 -1.84 5.57
N GLN A 34 -4.43 -0.62 5.96
CA GLN A 34 -5.41 0.43 6.23
C GLN A 34 -5.07 1.66 5.39
N ASP A 35 -6.08 2.18 4.68
CA ASP A 35 -5.94 3.43 3.93
C ASP A 35 -6.11 4.59 4.92
N LEU A 36 -5.08 5.39 5.08
CA LEU A 36 -5.09 6.47 6.08
C LEU A 36 -5.77 7.74 5.58
N TRP A 37 -5.92 7.91 4.25
CA TRP A 37 -6.67 9.05 3.73
C TRP A 37 -8.15 8.92 4.01
N THR A 38 -8.69 7.73 3.80
CA THR A 38 -10.13 7.47 3.98
C THR A 38 -10.42 6.80 5.31
N LYS A 39 -9.39 6.36 6.02
CA LYS A 39 -9.50 5.59 7.26
C LYS A 39 -10.26 4.30 7.06
N LYS A 40 -10.07 3.72 5.89
CA LYS A 40 -10.77 2.50 5.51
C LYS A 40 -9.84 1.29 5.65
N ASP A 41 -10.37 0.24 6.26
CA ASP A 41 -9.64 -1.01 6.41
C ASP A 41 -9.75 -1.79 5.09
N LEU A 42 -8.62 -2.06 4.46
CA LEU A 42 -8.57 -2.78 3.20
C LEU A 42 -8.42 -4.30 3.40
N GLY A 43 -8.37 -4.75 4.65
CA GLY A 43 -8.24 -6.17 4.95
C GLY A 43 -6.80 -6.64 4.96
N ALA A 44 -6.63 -7.95 5.00
CA ALA A 44 -5.31 -8.57 5.02
C ALA A 44 -4.85 -8.89 3.61
N ALA A 45 -3.54 -8.77 3.38
CA ALA A 45 -2.91 -9.18 2.14
C ALA A 45 -1.73 -10.07 2.46
N GLN A 46 -1.50 -11.07 1.62
CA GLN A 46 -0.40 -12.01 1.81
C GLN A 46 0.73 -11.71 0.84
N ASP A 47 1.97 -11.72 1.36
CA ASP A 47 3.21 -11.52 0.61
C ASP A 47 3.40 -10.13 0.04
N GLY A 48 2.36 -9.34 -0.07
CA GLY A 48 2.43 -8.01 -0.63
C GLY A 48 1.08 -7.58 -1.16
N LYS A 49 1.05 -6.41 -1.80
CA LYS A 49 -0.18 -5.87 -2.37
C LYS A 49 0.16 -4.95 -3.52
N THR A 50 -0.69 -4.96 -4.54
CA THR A 50 -0.62 -4.00 -5.64
C THR A 50 -1.60 -2.87 -5.38
N PHE A 51 -1.10 -1.64 -5.42
CA PHE A 51 -1.90 -0.44 -5.24
C PHE A 51 -2.09 0.25 -6.57
N ALA A 52 -3.33 0.53 -6.94
CA ALA A 52 -3.62 1.31 -8.13
C ALA A 52 -3.68 2.79 -7.75
N VAL A 53 -2.85 3.62 -8.38
CA VAL A 53 -2.74 5.04 -8.06
C VAL A 53 -3.02 5.85 -9.31
N LYS A 54 -3.96 6.77 -9.22
CA LYS A 54 -4.32 7.64 -10.35
C LYS A 54 -3.19 8.63 -10.65
N PRO A 55 -3.14 9.18 -11.88
CA PRO A 55 -2.09 10.16 -12.23
C PRO A 55 -2.08 11.32 -11.24
N HIS A 56 -0.88 11.73 -10.86
CA HIS A 56 -0.63 12.83 -9.91
C HIS A 56 -1.30 12.65 -8.55
N ALA A 57 -1.72 11.43 -8.24
CA ALA A 57 -2.31 11.13 -6.94
C ALA A 57 -1.29 10.46 -6.03
N SER A 58 -1.63 10.39 -4.77
CA SER A 58 -0.85 9.64 -3.80
C SER A 58 -1.76 8.83 -2.90
N GLY A 59 -1.22 7.75 -2.34
CA GLY A 59 -1.89 6.97 -1.32
C GLY A 59 -1.02 6.92 -0.07
N PHE A 60 -1.64 6.81 1.08
CA PHE A 60 -0.93 6.68 2.33
C PHE A 60 -1.56 5.56 3.14
N TYR A 61 -0.76 4.55 3.49
CA TYR A 61 -1.27 3.31 4.05
C TYR A 61 -0.50 2.92 5.31
N LYS A 62 -1.21 2.28 6.22
CA LYS A 62 -0.61 1.65 7.39
C LYS A 62 -0.62 0.15 7.19
N ILE A 63 0.54 -0.46 7.26
CA ILE A 63 0.72 -1.89 7.07
C ILE A 63 1.10 -2.49 8.42
N SER A 64 0.29 -3.39 8.91
CA SER A 64 0.51 -4.01 10.21
C SER A 64 0.64 -5.52 10.07
N ALA A 65 1.60 -6.11 10.79
CA ALA A 65 1.74 -7.56 10.85
C ALA A 65 0.51 -8.17 11.53
N GLN A 66 0.05 -9.28 11.00
CA GLN A 66 -1.03 -10.04 11.59
C GLN A 66 -0.55 -11.23 12.37
#